data_5020b9681c975383d88c4bfb8241d91c
#
_entry.id   5020b9681c975383d88c4bfb8241d91c
#
_cell.length_a   1.000
_cell.length_b   1.000
_cell.length_c   1.000
_cell.angle_alpha   90.00
_cell.angle_beta   90.00
_cell.angle_gamma   90.00
#
_symmetry.space_group_name_H-M   'P 1'
#
loop_
_entity.id
_entity.type
_entity.pdbx_description
1 polymer ?
#
loop_
_entity_poly.entity_id
_entity_poly.type
_entity_poly.pdbx_seq_one_letter_code
_entity_poly.pdbx_strand_id
1 'polypeptide(L)'
;ENYFIDDSSSKGFTTILNTMFNSLDTLKNNASDVNTRQQFIGSAQNLATYFNSVSEGLTDIQKGTNDEIKSTVQNINAIAEKIAVLNKQINVIEIQGGYANELRDQRALLIDELSEIVPTEVSEVPITDTNHPDEPTGANYYTVKIGGQVLVDTYNYETLECKAREYKVNQTDAAGLYDIKWSKTGNTFNAGG
;
A
#
# COMPACT_ATOMS: atom_id res chain seq x y z
N GLU A 1 12.69 11.79 2.04
CA GLU A 1 13.18 13.20 2.00
C GLU A 1 14.62 13.31 2.48
N ASN A 2 15.03 12.67 3.57
CA ASN A 2 16.40 12.78 4.13
C ASN A 2 17.53 12.35 3.18
N TYR A 3 17.26 11.53 2.16
CA TYR A 3 18.28 11.14 1.19
C TYR A 3 18.69 12.27 0.22
N PHE A 4 17.85 13.29 0.04
CA PHE A 4 18.08 14.37 -0.92
C PHE A 4 18.36 15.72 -0.26
N ILE A 5 18.03 15.93 1.01
CA ILE A 5 17.96 17.24 1.65
C ILE A 5 19.08 17.47 2.69
N ASP A 6 19.96 16.52 2.94
CA ASP A 6 21.07 16.78 3.87
C ASP A 6 22.20 17.57 3.18
N ASP A 7 21.83 18.78 2.74
CA ASP A 7 22.74 19.75 2.11
C ASP A 7 23.70 20.40 3.15
N SER A 8 23.44 20.17 4.44
CA SER A 8 24.26 20.68 5.54
C SER A 8 25.42 19.76 5.92
N SER A 9 25.43 18.52 5.41
CA SER A 9 26.50 17.55 5.71
C SER A 9 27.60 17.61 4.64
N SER A 10 28.83 17.29 5.05
CA SER A 10 29.98 17.11 4.14
C SER A 10 29.78 15.98 3.10
N LYS A 11 28.63 15.28 3.16
CA LYS A 11 28.24 14.17 2.29
C LYS A 11 27.02 14.46 1.44
N GLY A 12 26.44 15.66 1.50
CA GLY A 12 25.29 16.08 0.70
C GLY A 12 25.66 16.24 -0.79
N PHE A 13 24.64 16.12 -1.65
CA PHE A 13 24.79 16.21 -3.12
C PHE A 13 25.56 17.46 -3.55
N THR A 14 25.16 18.63 -3.05
CA THR A 14 25.76 19.92 -3.41
C THR A 14 27.26 19.97 -3.06
N THR A 15 27.63 19.44 -1.88
CA THR A 15 29.04 19.39 -1.46
C THR A 15 29.87 18.48 -2.36
N ILE A 16 29.36 17.28 -2.67
CA ILE A 16 30.05 16.32 -3.55
C ILE A 16 30.18 16.87 -4.95
N LEU A 17 29.15 17.51 -5.51
CA LEU A 17 29.14 18.13 -6.82
C LEU A 17 30.12 19.31 -6.90
N ASN A 18 30.09 20.21 -5.90
CA ASN A 18 31.02 21.32 -5.82
C ASN A 18 32.47 20.84 -5.71
N THR A 19 32.74 19.79 -4.95
CA THR A 19 34.06 19.18 -4.84
C THR A 19 34.55 18.67 -6.19
N MET A 20 33.67 18.05 -6.98
CA MET A 20 34.01 17.60 -8.33
C MET A 20 34.31 18.79 -9.26
N PHE A 21 33.49 19.84 -9.25
CA PHE A 21 33.74 21.03 -10.09
C PHE A 21 35.01 21.74 -9.69
N ASN A 22 35.33 21.91 -8.41
CA ASN A 22 36.58 22.51 -7.94
C ASN A 22 37.81 21.69 -8.38
N SER A 23 37.70 20.36 -8.33
CA SER A 23 38.78 19.49 -8.80
C SER A 23 38.95 19.55 -10.33
N LEU A 24 37.87 19.73 -11.07
CA LEU A 24 37.90 19.94 -12.53
C LEU A 24 38.59 21.28 -12.89
N ASP A 25 38.29 22.34 -12.14
CA ASP A 25 38.93 23.65 -12.36
C ASP A 25 40.42 23.61 -12.03
N THR A 26 40.82 22.91 -10.98
CA THR A 26 42.21 22.65 -10.64
C THR A 26 42.92 21.85 -11.75
N LEU A 27 42.26 20.81 -12.28
CA LEU A 27 42.78 20.02 -13.40
C LEU A 27 42.96 20.86 -14.67
N LYS A 28 42.00 21.75 -14.98
CA LYS A 28 42.10 22.66 -16.12
C LYS A 28 43.37 23.49 -16.09
N ASN A 29 43.77 23.97 -14.90
CA ASN A 29 44.95 24.84 -14.72
C ASN A 29 46.24 24.01 -14.62
N ASN A 30 46.22 22.74 -14.26
CA ASN A 30 47.38 21.88 -14.05
C ASN A 30 47.20 20.47 -14.72
N ALA A 31 46.84 20.46 -16.00
CA ALA A 31 46.47 19.24 -16.71
C ALA A 31 47.57 18.16 -16.84
N SER A 32 48.85 18.56 -16.71
CA SER A 32 49.99 17.67 -16.77
C SER A 32 50.33 17.02 -15.41
N ASP A 33 49.78 17.52 -14.30
CA ASP A 33 50.05 16.98 -12.98
C ASP A 33 49.19 15.71 -12.73
N VAL A 34 49.87 14.62 -12.39
CA VAL A 34 49.23 13.34 -12.10
C VAL A 34 48.33 13.42 -10.86
N ASN A 35 48.72 14.20 -9.84
CA ASN A 35 47.93 14.32 -8.61
C ASN A 35 46.59 15.03 -8.89
N THR A 36 46.58 16.10 -9.70
CA THR A 36 45.31 16.77 -10.03
C THR A 36 44.38 15.91 -10.86
N ARG A 37 44.92 15.06 -11.74
CA ARG A 37 44.15 14.05 -12.48
C ARG A 37 43.53 13.02 -11.54
N GLN A 38 44.31 12.49 -10.59
CA GLN A 38 43.82 11.52 -9.60
C GLN A 38 42.77 12.14 -8.67
N GLN A 39 42.92 13.39 -8.26
CA GLN A 39 41.96 14.13 -7.45
C GLN A 39 40.61 14.28 -8.18
N PHE A 40 40.64 14.65 -9.48
CA PHE A 40 39.42 14.74 -10.28
C PHE A 40 38.74 13.37 -10.44
N ILE A 41 39.50 12.33 -10.77
CA ILE A 41 38.97 10.95 -10.88
C ILE A 41 38.33 10.53 -9.57
N GLY A 42 38.99 10.75 -8.43
CA GLY A 42 38.46 10.42 -7.10
C GLY A 42 37.15 11.16 -6.78
N SER A 43 37.08 12.48 -7.11
CA SER A 43 35.86 13.25 -6.91
C SER A 43 34.71 12.80 -7.81
N ALA A 44 34.98 12.43 -9.06
CA ALA A 44 34.00 11.88 -9.98
C ALA A 44 33.51 10.49 -9.52
N GLN A 45 34.41 9.64 -9.02
CA GLN A 45 34.04 8.35 -8.41
C GLN A 45 33.15 8.52 -7.17
N ASN A 46 33.44 9.52 -6.32
CA ASN A 46 32.61 9.83 -5.14
C ASN A 46 31.19 10.24 -5.56
N LEU A 47 31.06 11.05 -6.62
CA LEU A 47 29.75 11.42 -7.17
C LEU A 47 28.99 10.20 -7.71
N ALA A 48 29.68 9.32 -8.45
CA ALA A 48 29.07 8.07 -8.94
C ALA A 48 28.63 7.16 -7.80
N THR A 49 29.44 7.02 -6.75
CA THR A 49 29.10 6.25 -5.53
C THR A 49 27.89 6.85 -4.83
N TYR A 50 27.81 8.17 -4.74
CA TYR A 50 26.64 8.84 -4.16
C TYR A 50 25.35 8.48 -4.92
N PHE A 51 25.34 8.60 -6.25
CA PHE A 51 24.16 8.23 -7.04
C PHE A 51 23.78 6.75 -6.91
N ASN A 52 24.76 5.85 -6.85
CA ASN A 52 24.49 4.43 -6.64
C ASN A 52 23.84 4.19 -5.27
N SER A 53 24.37 4.82 -4.20
CA SER A 53 23.77 4.70 -2.85
C SER A 53 22.34 5.25 -2.80
N VAL A 54 22.06 6.37 -3.46
CA VAL A 54 20.72 6.94 -3.55
C VAL A 54 19.78 5.97 -4.29
N SER A 55 20.22 5.42 -5.41
CA SER A 55 19.45 4.44 -6.19
C SER A 55 19.13 3.17 -5.40
N GLU A 56 20.11 2.65 -4.67
CA GLU A 56 19.93 1.50 -3.78
C GLU A 56 18.93 1.82 -2.66
N GLY A 57 19.09 2.97 -1.99
CA GLY A 57 18.18 3.41 -0.95
C GLY A 57 16.74 3.58 -1.42
N LEU A 58 16.53 4.15 -2.62
CA LEU A 58 15.19 4.25 -3.23
C LEU A 58 14.59 2.88 -3.56
N THR A 59 15.42 1.96 -4.05
CA THR A 59 14.99 0.57 -4.32
C THR A 59 14.58 -0.14 -3.02
N ASP A 60 15.30 0.09 -1.93
CA ASP A 60 14.97 -0.52 -0.64
C ASP A 60 13.68 0.08 -0.03
N ILE A 61 13.45 1.38 -0.20
CA ILE A 61 12.18 2.01 0.15
C ILE A 61 11.02 1.39 -0.65
N GLN A 62 11.17 1.21 -1.97
CA GLN A 62 10.16 0.55 -2.79
C GLN A 62 9.84 -0.87 -2.30
N LYS A 63 10.86 -1.66 -1.93
CA LYS A 63 10.65 -3.00 -1.37
C LYS A 63 9.92 -2.96 -0.04
N GLY A 64 10.35 -2.08 0.89
CA GLY A 64 9.70 -1.92 2.18
C GLY A 64 8.22 -1.54 2.04
N THR A 65 7.92 -0.55 1.20
CA THR A 65 6.52 -0.16 0.91
C THR A 65 5.73 -1.31 0.26
N ASN A 66 6.36 -2.09 -0.60
CA ASN A 66 5.74 -3.26 -1.22
C ASN A 66 5.37 -4.35 -0.20
N ASP A 67 6.21 -4.55 0.83
CA ASP A 67 5.91 -5.47 1.94
C ASP A 67 4.79 -4.92 2.85
N GLU A 68 4.74 -3.61 3.08
CA GLU A 68 3.63 -2.96 3.78
C GLU A 68 2.31 -3.14 3.02
N ILE A 69 2.30 -2.97 1.70
CA ILE A 69 1.13 -3.24 0.86
C ILE A 69 0.64 -4.67 1.04
N LYS A 70 1.53 -5.64 1.04
CA LYS A 70 1.17 -7.05 1.24
C LYS A 70 0.53 -7.28 2.61
N SER A 71 1.09 -6.71 3.66
CA SER A 71 0.55 -6.81 5.03
C SER A 71 -0.83 -6.15 5.14
N THR A 72 -1.01 -5.00 4.51
CA THR A 72 -2.28 -4.28 4.45
C THR A 72 -3.36 -5.07 3.72
N VAL A 73 -3.03 -5.69 2.59
CA VAL A 73 -3.95 -6.58 1.85
C VAL A 73 -4.37 -7.78 2.70
N GLN A 74 -3.44 -8.38 3.44
CA GLN A 74 -3.76 -9.47 4.36
C GLN A 74 -4.70 -9.01 5.48
N ASN A 75 -4.51 -7.81 6.01
CA ASN A 75 -5.40 -7.23 7.02
C ASN A 75 -6.81 -6.99 6.46
N ILE A 76 -6.94 -6.38 5.28
CA ILE A 76 -8.24 -6.20 4.60
C ILE A 76 -8.97 -7.55 4.45
N ASN A 77 -8.28 -8.59 4.00
CA ASN A 77 -8.87 -9.93 3.84
C ASN A 77 -9.35 -10.52 5.18
N ALA A 78 -8.56 -10.37 6.24
CA ALA A 78 -8.93 -10.84 7.57
C ALA A 78 -10.13 -10.08 8.16
N ILE A 79 -10.21 -8.77 7.93
CA ILE A 79 -11.36 -7.94 8.31
C ILE A 79 -12.61 -8.40 7.56
N ALA A 80 -12.52 -8.61 6.25
CA ALA A 80 -13.65 -9.08 5.43
C ALA A 80 -14.22 -10.42 5.93
N GLU A 81 -13.36 -11.39 6.23
CA GLU A 81 -13.76 -12.68 6.80
C GLU A 81 -14.47 -12.52 8.14
N LYS A 82 -13.89 -11.72 9.06
CA LYS A 82 -14.48 -11.46 10.38
C LYS A 82 -15.86 -10.81 10.27
N ILE A 83 -16.03 -9.84 9.38
CA ILE A 83 -17.32 -9.16 9.14
C ILE A 83 -18.35 -10.20 8.65
N ALA A 84 -18.02 -11.06 7.69
CA ALA A 84 -18.91 -12.09 7.19
C ALA A 84 -19.33 -13.08 8.31
N VAL A 85 -18.41 -13.46 9.19
CA VAL A 85 -18.70 -14.31 10.37
C VAL A 85 -19.64 -13.59 11.33
N LEU A 86 -19.37 -12.32 11.67
CA LEU A 86 -20.23 -11.51 12.55
C LEU A 86 -21.63 -11.35 11.96
N ASN A 87 -21.75 -11.06 10.67
CA ASN A 87 -23.06 -10.97 10.00
C ASN A 87 -23.89 -12.25 10.18
N LYS A 88 -23.26 -13.41 10.05
CA LYS A 88 -23.93 -14.68 10.27
C LYS A 88 -24.40 -14.83 11.72
N GLN A 89 -23.56 -14.47 12.70
CA GLN A 89 -23.91 -14.59 14.12
C GLN A 89 -25.02 -13.61 14.50
N ILE A 90 -24.95 -12.37 14.02
CA ILE A 90 -25.99 -11.34 14.23
C ILE A 90 -27.32 -11.82 13.69
N ASN A 91 -27.37 -12.25 12.43
CA ASN A 91 -28.61 -12.69 11.81
C ASN A 91 -29.22 -13.92 12.51
N VAL A 92 -28.41 -14.87 12.99
CA VAL A 92 -28.90 -16.03 13.77
C VAL A 92 -29.60 -15.59 15.05
N ILE A 93 -29.08 -14.60 15.77
CA ILE A 93 -29.68 -14.11 17.01
C ILE A 93 -30.94 -13.30 16.70
N GLU A 94 -30.90 -12.40 15.69
CA GLU A 94 -31.97 -11.47 15.39
C GLU A 94 -33.18 -12.14 14.73
N ILE A 95 -33.02 -13.19 13.94
CA ILE A 95 -34.11 -14.06 13.46
C ILE A 95 -34.88 -14.70 14.60
N GLN A 96 -34.24 -14.99 15.74
CA GLN A 96 -34.85 -15.54 16.92
C GLN A 96 -35.52 -14.50 17.83
N GLY A 97 -35.55 -13.22 17.39
CA GLY A 97 -36.10 -12.11 18.17
C GLY A 97 -35.16 -11.56 19.23
N GLY A 98 -33.88 -11.96 19.24
CA GLY A 98 -32.85 -11.39 20.13
C GLY A 98 -32.27 -10.11 19.59
N TYR A 99 -31.40 -9.48 20.40
CA TYR A 99 -30.64 -8.27 20.03
C TYR A 99 -29.15 -8.57 20.10
N ALA A 100 -28.43 -8.41 18.96
CA ALA A 100 -27.01 -8.73 18.84
C ALA A 100 -26.12 -7.49 18.99
N ASN A 101 -26.39 -6.60 19.97
CA ASN A 101 -25.73 -5.29 20.09
C ASN A 101 -24.21 -5.39 20.17
N GLU A 102 -23.67 -6.29 21.01
CA GLU A 102 -22.23 -6.45 21.17
C GLU A 102 -21.54 -6.90 19.85
N LEU A 103 -22.18 -7.80 19.10
CA LEU A 103 -21.64 -8.24 17.80
C LEU A 103 -21.74 -7.14 16.73
N ARG A 104 -22.78 -6.30 16.80
CA ARG A 104 -22.93 -5.12 15.95
C ARG A 104 -21.84 -4.09 16.26
N ASP A 105 -21.53 -3.89 17.53
CA ASP A 105 -20.45 -2.99 17.96
C ASP A 105 -19.07 -3.51 17.48
N GLN A 106 -18.82 -4.82 17.62
CA GLN A 106 -17.61 -5.44 17.09
C GLN A 106 -17.50 -5.29 15.56
N ARG A 107 -18.63 -5.46 14.84
CA ARG A 107 -18.66 -5.25 13.38
C ARG A 107 -18.38 -3.80 13.01
N ALA A 108 -18.94 -2.86 13.76
CA ALA A 108 -18.69 -1.43 13.53
C ALA A 108 -17.20 -1.07 13.69
N LEU A 109 -16.53 -1.59 14.73
CA LEU A 109 -15.08 -1.41 14.91
C LEU A 109 -14.27 -1.94 13.73
N LEU A 110 -14.65 -3.08 13.15
CA LEU A 110 -13.97 -3.62 11.96
C LEU A 110 -14.21 -2.75 10.72
N ILE A 111 -15.38 -2.13 10.60
CA ILE A 111 -15.66 -1.17 9.52
C ILE A 111 -14.82 0.10 9.69
N ASP A 112 -14.68 0.60 10.93
CA ASP A 112 -13.84 1.75 11.22
C ASP A 112 -12.38 1.43 10.87
N GLU A 113 -11.85 0.28 11.30
CA GLU A 113 -10.50 -0.18 10.95
C GLU A 113 -10.30 -0.29 9.42
N LEU A 114 -11.27 -0.84 8.70
CA LEU A 114 -11.22 -0.94 7.24
C LEU A 114 -11.23 0.45 6.58
N SER A 115 -12.02 1.37 7.11
CA SER A 115 -12.18 2.73 6.60
C SER A 115 -10.93 3.59 6.79
N GLU A 116 -10.08 3.29 7.78
CA GLU A 116 -8.76 3.90 7.94
C GLU A 116 -7.78 3.48 6.83
N ILE A 117 -7.99 2.30 6.24
CA ILE A 117 -7.11 1.75 5.20
C ILE A 117 -7.57 2.15 3.80
N VAL A 118 -8.88 2.09 3.53
CA VAL A 118 -9.46 2.29 2.19
C VAL A 118 -10.87 2.87 2.29
N PRO A 119 -11.29 3.75 1.34
CA PRO A 119 -12.65 4.24 1.29
C PRO A 119 -13.65 3.09 1.27
N THR A 120 -14.54 3.06 2.27
CA THR A 120 -15.45 1.95 2.54
C THR A 120 -16.90 2.44 2.48
N GLU A 121 -17.72 1.72 1.74
CA GLU A 121 -19.18 1.95 1.66
C GLU A 121 -19.90 0.78 2.31
N VAL A 122 -20.89 1.06 3.17
CA VAL A 122 -21.68 0.05 3.87
C VAL A 122 -23.15 0.24 3.56
N SER A 123 -23.85 -0.88 3.33
CA SER A 123 -25.30 -0.90 3.16
C SER A 123 -25.88 -2.05 3.99
N GLU A 124 -26.90 -1.75 4.79
CA GLU A 124 -27.68 -2.73 5.56
C GLU A 124 -29.14 -2.63 5.17
N VAL A 125 -29.73 -3.75 4.71
CA VAL A 125 -31.11 -3.81 4.23
C VAL A 125 -31.82 -5.01 4.88
N PRO A 126 -32.98 -4.81 5.53
CA PRO A 126 -33.73 -5.91 6.11
C PRO A 126 -34.12 -6.99 5.08
N ILE A 127 -34.00 -8.24 5.50
CA ILE A 127 -34.52 -9.37 4.74
C ILE A 127 -36.00 -9.53 5.12
N THR A 128 -36.89 -9.47 4.16
CA THR A 128 -38.33 -9.64 4.37
C THR A 128 -38.78 -11.07 4.04
N ASP A 129 -39.89 -11.50 4.62
CA ASP A 129 -40.48 -12.80 4.28
C ASP A 129 -41.00 -12.80 2.82
N THR A 130 -40.73 -13.87 2.09
CA THR A 130 -41.16 -14.02 0.69
C THR A 130 -42.66 -14.03 0.53
N ASN A 131 -43.40 -14.54 1.55
CA ASN A 131 -44.85 -14.60 1.55
C ASN A 131 -45.53 -13.36 2.18
N HIS A 132 -44.76 -12.60 2.98
CA HIS A 132 -45.18 -11.37 3.66
C HIS A 132 -44.12 -10.30 3.46
N PRO A 133 -44.06 -9.63 2.28
CA PRO A 133 -42.99 -8.69 1.95
C PRO A 133 -42.89 -7.48 2.88
N ASP A 134 -43.93 -7.17 3.63
CA ASP A 134 -43.96 -6.07 4.61
C ASP A 134 -43.44 -6.48 5.99
N GLU A 135 -43.17 -7.77 6.22
CA GLU A 135 -42.70 -8.29 7.49
C GLU A 135 -41.20 -8.63 7.44
N PRO A 136 -40.33 -7.89 8.21
CA PRO A 136 -38.93 -8.24 8.30
C PRO A 136 -38.71 -9.55 9.05
N THR A 137 -37.81 -10.38 8.57
CA THR A 137 -37.44 -11.67 9.20
C THR A 137 -36.58 -11.50 10.44
N GLY A 138 -36.11 -10.30 10.75
CA GLY A 138 -35.10 -10.00 11.75
C GLY A 138 -33.66 -10.06 11.22
N ALA A 139 -33.43 -10.72 10.07
CA ALA A 139 -32.12 -10.74 9.43
C ALA A 139 -31.92 -9.55 8.49
N ASN A 140 -30.65 -9.22 8.23
CA ASN A 140 -30.27 -8.16 7.31
C ASN A 140 -29.28 -8.66 6.26
N TYR A 141 -29.44 -8.15 5.01
CA TYR A 141 -28.34 -8.11 4.06
C TYR A 141 -27.36 -7.02 4.49
N TYR A 142 -26.10 -7.37 4.63
CA TYR A 142 -25.05 -6.43 5.00
C TYR A 142 -23.94 -6.47 3.96
N THR A 143 -23.83 -5.41 3.19
CA THR A 143 -22.88 -5.32 2.07
C THR A 143 -21.82 -4.28 2.39
N VAL A 144 -20.55 -4.67 2.21
CA VAL A 144 -19.40 -3.76 2.32
C VAL A 144 -18.71 -3.69 0.98
N LYS A 145 -18.45 -2.48 0.50
CA LYS A 145 -17.73 -2.22 -0.76
C LYS A 145 -16.48 -1.43 -0.49
N ILE A 146 -15.43 -1.73 -1.26
CA ILE A 146 -14.19 -0.98 -1.33
C ILE A 146 -13.81 -0.78 -2.81
N GLY A 147 -13.33 0.41 -3.19
CA GLY A 147 -13.01 0.71 -4.59
C GLY A 147 -14.18 0.45 -5.56
N GLY A 148 -15.42 0.65 -5.10
CA GLY A 148 -16.64 0.44 -5.89
C GLY A 148 -17.04 -1.03 -6.12
N GLN A 149 -16.31 -2.02 -5.58
CA GLN A 149 -16.61 -3.44 -5.69
C GLN A 149 -16.96 -4.05 -4.34
N VAL A 150 -17.78 -5.11 -4.35
CA VAL A 150 -18.26 -5.78 -3.14
C VAL A 150 -17.13 -6.61 -2.55
N LEU A 151 -16.74 -6.28 -1.31
CA LEU A 151 -15.80 -7.04 -0.50
C LEU A 151 -16.53 -8.08 0.38
N VAL A 152 -17.64 -7.67 1.02
CA VAL A 152 -18.47 -8.56 1.82
C VAL A 152 -19.91 -8.47 1.32
N ASP A 153 -20.53 -9.62 1.09
CA ASP A 153 -21.94 -9.77 0.75
C ASP A 153 -22.59 -10.71 1.78
N THR A 154 -23.12 -10.10 2.81
CA THR A 154 -23.77 -10.75 3.97
C THR A 154 -22.89 -11.82 4.61
N TYR A 155 -22.91 -13.06 4.12
CA TYR A 155 -22.14 -14.20 4.66
C TYR A 155 -20.95 -14.59 3.80
N ASN A 156 -20.85 -14.00 2.61
CA ASN A 156 -19.77 -14.26 1.67
C ASN A 156 -18.81 -13.08 1.66
N TYR A 157 -17.55 -13.35 1.40
CA TYR A 157 -16.56 -12.31 1.19
C TYR A 157 -15.68 -12.63 0.00
N GLU A 158 -15.07 -11.61 -0.54
CA GLU A 158 -14.03 -11.69 -1.55
C GLU A 158 -12.70 -11.29 -0.94
N THR A 159 -11.62 -11.70 -1.56
CA THR A 159 -10.27 -11.38 -1.11
C THR A 159 -9.48 -10.65 -2.19
N LEU A 160 -8.51 -9.89 -1.73
CA LEU A 160 -7.49 -9.28 -2.58
C LEU A 160 -6.22 -10.13 -2.58
N GLU A 161 -5.52 -10.17 -3.70
CA GLU A 161 -4.21 -10.80 -3.84
C GLU A 161 -3.16 -9.81 -4.33
N CYS A 162 -1.93 -9.95 -3.82
CA CYS A 162 -0.76 -9.24 -4.30
C CYS A 162 -0.08 -10.08 -5.37
N LYS A 163 -0.14 -9.65 -6.62
CA LYS A 163 0.48 -10.35 -7.75
C LYS A 163 1.73 -9.60 -8.19
N ALA A 164 2.88 -10.25 -8.10
CA ALA A 164 4.14 -9.65 -8.55
C ALA A 164 4.07 -9.34 -10.06
N ARG A 165 4.51 -8.13 -10.42
CA ARG A 165 4.63 -7.72 -11.82
C ARG A 165 5.69 -8.53 -12.53
N GLU A 166 5.39 -8.98 -13.74
CA GLU A 166 6.36 -9.68 -14.60
C GLU A 166 7.42 -8.71 -15.14
N TYR A 167 7.04 -7.46 -15.37
CA TYR A 167 7.89 -6.43 -15.93
C TYR A 167 7.95 -5.20 -15.03
N LYS A 168 9.11 -4.58 -14.96
CA LYS A 168 9.28 -3.30 -14.28
C LYS A 168 8.62 -2.19 -15.10
N VAL A 169 7.95 -1.23 -14.44
CA VAL A 169 7.40 -0.03 -15.08
C VAL A 169 8.55 0.90 -15.52
N ASN A 170 9.51 1.10 -14.61
CA ASN A 170 10.76 1.79 -14.91
C ASN A 170 11.93 0.82 -14.73
N GLN A 171 13.00 0.99 -15.53
CA GLN A 171 14.17 0.12 -15.44
C GLN A 171 14.83 0.12 -14.04
N THR A 172 14.73 1.26 -13.35
CA THR A 172 15.29 1.48 -12.02
C THR A 172 14.42 0.96 -10.87
N ASP A 173 13.16 0.56 -11.14
CA ASP A 173 12.27 0.04 -10.11
C ASP A 173 12.80 -1.27 -9.50
N ALA A 174 12.43 -1.51 -8.23
CA ALA A 174 12.64 -2.81 -7.62
C ALA A 174 11.93 -3.92 -8.43
N ALA A 175 12.49 -5.12 -8.43
CA ALA A 175 11.82 -6.26 -9.05
C ALA A 175 10.72 -6.79 -8.11
N GLY A 176 9.64 -7.30 -8.70
CA GLY A 176 8.58 -8.00 -7.96
C GLY A 176 7.63 -7.08 -7.17
N LEU A 177 7.53 -5.80 -7.55
CA LEU A 177 6.49 -4.91 -7.02
C LEU A 177 5.11 -5.47 -7.35
N TYR A 178 4.17 -5.34 -6.41
CA TYR A 178 2.85 -5.94 -6.54
C TYR A 178 1.86 -5.05 -7.30
N ASP A 179 1.01 -5.72 -8.09
CA ASP A 179 -0.31 -5.23 -8.45
C ASP A 179 -1.32 -5.90 -7.52
N ILE A 180 -2.27 -5.14 -7.00
CA ILE A 180 -3.35 -5.68 -6.17
C ILE A 180 -4.51 -6.05 -7.09
N LYS A 181 -5.02 -7.27 -6.95
CA LYS A 181 -6.11 -7.80 -7.74
C LYS A 181 -7.18 -8.45 -6.88
N TRP A 182 -8.41 -8.44 -7.37
CA TRP A 182 -9.48 -9.24 -6.81
C TRP A 182 -9.26 -10.73 -7.12
N SER A 183 -9.23 -11.58 -6.10
CA SER A 183 -8.85 -13.00 -6.25
C SER A 183 -9.80 -13.78 -7.16
N LYS A 184 -11.12 -13.50 -7.15
CA LYS A 184 -12.09 -14.21 -7.98
C LYS A 184 -12.10 -13.76 -9.43
N THR A 185 -11.98 -12.45 -9.66
CA THR A 185 -12.15 -11.88 -11.00
C THR A 185 -10.84 -11.63 -11.72
N GLY A 186 -9.73 -11.51 -10.97
CA GLY A 186 -8.44 -11.09 -11.49
C GLY A 186 -8.38 -9.62 -11.88
N ASN A 187 -9.46 -8.86 -11.67
CA ASN A 187 -9.50 -7.43 -11.96
C ASN A 187 -8.56 -6.66 -11.04
N THR A 188 -7.95 -5.61 -11.56
CA THR A 188 -7.12 -4.72 -10.75
C THR A 188 -7.98 -4.03 -9.69
N PHE A 189 -7.50 -4.07 -8.44
CA PHE A 189 -8.10 -3.29 -7.36
C PHE A 189 -7.67 -1.83 -7.49
N ASN A 190 -8.65 -0.92 -7.40
CA ASN A 190 -8.41 0.50 -7.39
C ASN A 190 -8.88 1.06 -6.04
N ALA A 191 -7.98 1.63 -5.26
CA ALA A 191 -8.29 2.14 -3.92
C ALA A 191 -9.12 3.44 -3.91
N GLY A 192 -9.56 3.90 -5.09
CA GLY A 192 -10.42 5.08 -5.19
C GLY A 192 -9.60 6.37 -5.02
N GLY A 193 -8.86 6.72 -6.03
CA GLY A 193 -8.28 8.04 -6.24
C GLY A 193 -8.99 8.70 -7.41
#